data_8714eb599da26ea4dd4aab506f6ff68e
#
_entry.id   8714eb599da26ea4dd4aab506f6ff68e
#
_cell.length_a   1.000
_cell.length_b   1.000
_cell.length_c   1.000
_cell.angle_alpha   90.00
_cell.angle_beta   90.00
_cell.angle_gamma   90.00
#
_symmetry.space_group_name_H-M   'P 1'
#
loop_
_entity.id
_entity.type
_entity.pdbx_description
1 polymer ?
#
loop_
_entity_poly.entity_id
_entity_poly.type
_entity_poly.pdbx_seq_one_letter_code
_entity_poly.pdbx_strand_id
1 'polypeptide(L)'
;VSKYHLYNKRDDKAVSNMMTEIATQTSYLFYSGQEYTKVVSASDGQVRQMKLSYMKIFRKADGAPDRTKIQKVRRKIRAKVDRIVAKAPSGMTKLEKALYFHDYLIRNTAYSDQNTTYCTSEWGVFLKGKGNCQGYAKAYALLLQKVNIPVKFANSYSMMHMWNVVRLKGKWYHVDLTWDDPLNPNTHKDQPGLVLHENFLCSTSYLKKKG
;
A
#
# COMPACT_ATOMS: atom_id res chain seq x y z
N VAL A 1 -20.26 13.61 4.87
CA VAL A 1 -20.71 13.06 6.16
C VAL A 1 -21.53 11.83 5.83
N SER A 2 -20.97 10.64 6.01
CA SER A 2 -21.69 9.39 5.71
C SER A 2 -22.81 9.18 6.72
N LYS A 3 -23.99 8.79 6.23
CA LYS A 3 -25.17 8.36 6.99
C LYS A 3 -24.98 7.01 7.72
N TYR A 4 -23.76 6.60 8.03
CA TYR A 4 -23.55 5.36 8.76
C TYR A 4 -23.65 5.65 10.24
N HIS A 5 -24.68 5.08 10.90
CA HIS A 5 -24.77 4.96 12.35
C HIS A 5 -23.60 4.06 12.81
N LEU A 6 -22.46 4.65 13.02
CA LEU A 6 -21.24 3.95 13.37
C LEU A 6 -21.15 3.90 14.90
N TYR A 7 -21.50 2.74 15.43
CA TYR A 7 -20.89 2.03 16.55
C TYR A 7 -21.42 2.27 17.94
N ASN A 8 -22.07 1.22 18.41
CA ASN A 8 -22.15 0.85 19.81
C ASN A 8 -20.74 0.47 20.33
N LYS A 9 -20.44 0.72 21.60
CA LYS A 9 -19.21 0.34 22.33
C LYS A 9 -18.76 -1.13 22.09
N ARG A 10 -19.66 -1.99 21.58
CA ARG A 10 -19.46 -3.42 21.34
C ARG A 10 -18.67 -3.76 20.07
N ASP A 11 -18.40 -2.78 19.20
CA ASP A 11 -17.79 -3.03 17.87
C ASP A 11 -16.37 -2.47 17.72
N ASP A 12 -15.57 -2.43 18.79
CA ASP A 12 -14.17 -1.95 18.74
C ASP A 12 -13.33 -2.69 17.70
N LYS A 13 -13.60 -3.97 17.47
CA LYS A 13 -12.91 -4.77 16.45
C LYS A 13 -13.27 -4.30 15.03
N ALA A 14 -14.54 -4.00 14.76
CA ALA A 14 -15.00 -3.50 13.48
C ALA A 14 -14.44 -2.10 13.20
N VAL A 15 -14.40 -1.22 14.20
CA VAL A 15 -13.77 0.10 14.12
C VAL A 15 -12.28 -0.01 13.83
N SER A 16 -11.58 -0.88 14.56
CA SER A 16 -10.15 -1.13 14.35
C SER A 16 -9.88 -1.65 12.93
N ASN A 17 -10.68 -2.61 12.47
CA ASN A 17 -10.57 -3.15 11.12
C ASN A 17 -10.79 -2.05 10.06
N MET A 18 -11.83 -1.22 10.21
CA MET A 18 -12.10 -0.12 9.29
C MET A 18 -10.96 0.91 9.26
N MET A 19 -10.41 1.29 10.41
CA MET A 19 -9.30 2.25 10.47
C MET A 19 -8.02 1.65 9.86
N THR A 20 -7.78 0.37 10.09
CA THR A 20 -6.70 -0.38 9.43
C THR A 20 -6.91 -0.40 7.93
N GLU A 21 -8.13 -0.68 7.47
CA GLU A 21 -8.49 -0.67 6.05
C GLU A 21 -8.26 0.70 5.42
N ILE A 22 -8.71 1.78 6.04
CA ILE A 22 -8.45 3.14 5.57
C ILE A 22 -6.95 3.42 5.46
N ALA A 23 -6.17 3.09 6.50
CA ALA A 23 -4.73 3.32 6.51
C ALA A 23 -3.98 2.47 5.48
N THR A 24 -4.42 1.24 5.25
CA THR A 24 -3.78 0.30 4.33
C THR A 24 -4.23 0.48 2.89
N GLN A 25 -5.52 0.72 2.65
CA GLN A 25 -6.11 0.79 1.30
C GLN A 25 -6.15 2.19 0.69
N THR A 26 -5.61 3.20 1.37
CA THR A 26 -5.56 4.56 0.84
C THR A 26 -4.13 4.92 0.45
N SER A 27 -3.93 5.16 -0.84
CA SER A 27 -2.65 5.70 -1.35
C SER A 27 -2.44 7.14 -0.87
N TYR A 28 -1.17 7.56 -0.75
CA TYR A 28 -0.76 8.87 -0.23
C TYR A 28 -1.02 9.12 1.26
N LEU A 29 -1.37 8.11 2.05
CA LEU A 29 -1.39 8.19 3.52
C LEU A 29 -0.07 7.71 4.17
N PHE A 30 1.03 7.82 3.46
CA PHE A 30 2.38 7.44 3.93
C PHE A 30 2.78 8.09 5.26
N TYR A 31 2.14 9.17 5.63
CA TYR A 31 2.38 9.93 6.87
C TYR A 31 1.52 9.47 8.05
N SER A 32 0.53 8.61 7.82
CA SER A 32 -0.33 8.10 8.89
C SER A 32 0.38 7.02 9.70
N GLY A 33 0.21 7.08 11.03
CA GLY A 33 0.56 5.98 11.92
C GLY A 33 -0.48 4.87 11.87
N GLN A 34 -0.19 3.77 12.52
CA GLN A 34 -1.13 2.66 12.68
C GLN A 34 -2.13 2.90 13.82
N GLU A 35 -1.83 3.83 14.73
CA GLU A 35 -2.68 4.20 15.84
C GLU A 35 -3.77 5.17 15.40
N TYR A 36 -4.89 5.10 16.05
CA TYR A 36 -5.97 6.07 15.90
C TYR A 36 -6.53 6.47 17.27
N THR A 37 -7.15 7.66 17.32
CA THR A 37 -7.91 8.12 18.47
C THR A 37 -9.38 8.18 18.12
N LYS A 38 -10.24 7.85 19.09
CA LYS A 38 -11.68 7.99 18.96
C LYS A 38 -12.22 8.95 20.01
N VAL A 39 -13.16 9.81 19.63
CA VAL A 39 -13.93 10.63 20.51
C VAL A 39 -15.30 9.99 20.65
N VAL A 40 -15.64 9.60 21.88
CA VAL A 40 -16.91 8.93 22.21
C VAL A 40 -17.79 9.91 22.96
N SER A 41 -19.05 9.99 22.59
CA SER A 41 -20.04 10.79 23.30
C SER A 41 -20.33 10.18 24.68
N ALA A 42 -20.30 11.00 25.73
CA ALA A 42 -20.59 10.58 27.09
C ALA A 42 -22.05 10.24 27.29
N SER A 43 -22.97 10.83 26.52
CA SER A 43 -24.42 10.68 26.69
C SER A 43 -24.99 9.39 26.11
N ASP A 44 -24.44 8.89 25.00
CA ASP A 44 -24.97 7.74 24.25
C ASP A 44 -23.92 6.68 23.90
N GLY A 45 -22.64 6.90 24.25
CA GLY A 45 -21.55 5.99 23.98
C GLY A 45 -21.16 5.86 22.50
N GLN A 46 -21.71 6.72 21.64
CA GLN A 46 -21.42 6.65 20.20
C GLN A 46 -20.09 7.32 19.84
N VAL A 47 -19.38 6.76 18.85
CA VAL A 47 -18.16 7.36 18.31
C VAL A 47 -18.51 8.54 17.42
N ARG A 48 -18.12 9.74 17.84
CA ARG A 48 -18.37 11.00 17.10
C ARG A 48 -17.26 11.36 16.14
N GLN A 49 -16.02 10.97 16.44
CA GLN A 49 -14.88 11.30 15.60
C GLN A 49 -13.80 10.22 15.76
N MET A 50 -13.12 9.94 14.64
CA MET A 50 -11.89 9.15 14.61
C MET A 50 -10.80 9.90 13.86
N LYS A 51 -9.59 9.83 14.38
CA LYS A 51 -8.41 10.44 13.78
C LYS A 51 -7.30 9.42 13.72
N LEU A 52 -6.74 9.19 12.52
CA LEU A 52 -5.48 8.47 12.39
C LEU A 52 -4.35 9.33 12.99
N SER A 53 -3.47 8.68 13.73
CA SER A 53 -2.27 9.33 14.22
C SER A 53 -1.32 9.64 13.07
N TYR A 54 -0.42 10.60 13.29
CA TYR A 54 0.69 10.85 12.38
C TYR A 54 1.92 10.08 12.86
N MET A 55 2.70 9.55 11.94
CA MET A 55 4.01 9.00 12.27
C MET A 55 4.87 10.05 12.96
N LYS A 56 5.66 9.67 13.98
CA LYS A 56 6.53 10.61 14.74
C LYS A 56 7.36 11.52 13.84
N ILE A 57 7.91 10.98 12.76
CA ILE A 57 8.71 11.73 11.79
C ILE A 57 7.94 12.86 11.07
N PHE A 58 6.62 12.82 11.06
CA PHE A 58 5.73 13.83 10.47
C PHE A 58 4.99 14.66 11.51
N ARG A 59 5.46 14.66 12.77
CA ARG A 59 4.98 15.54 13.84
C ARG A 59 5.99 16.63 14.11
N LYS A 60 5.51 17.78 14.50
CA LYS A 60 6.29 18.85 15.15
C LYS A 60 6.57 18.49 16.61
N ALA A 61 7.39 19.31 17.30
CA ALA A 61 7.71 19.10 18.72
C ALA A 61 6.47 19.14 19.64
N ASP A 62 5.46 19.93 19.28
CA ASP A 62 4.15 20.02 19.96
C ASP A 62 3.18 18.87 19.63
N GLY A 63 3.62 17.88 18.84
CA GLY A 63 2.80 16.75 18.40
C GLY A 63 1.89 17.04 17.20
N ALA A 64 1.76 18.29 16.77
CA ALA A 64 0.96 18.65 15.60
C ALA A 64 1.56 18.11 14.29
N PRO A 65 0.75 17.89 13.23
CA PRO A 65 1.27 17.43 11.95
C PRO A 65 2.20 18.47 11.30
N ASP A 66 3.38 18.03 10.88
CA ASP A 66 4.27 18.82 10.04
C ASP A 66 3.80 18.78 8.59
N ARG A 67 2.84 19.64 8.29
CA ARG A 67 2.22 19.74 6.96
C ARG A 67 3.24 20.07 5.88
N THR A 68 4.23 20.90 6.18
CA THR A 68 5.30 21.28 5.24
C THR A 68 6.13 20.07 4.85
N LYS A 69 6.57 19.28 5.83
CA LYS A 69 7.32 18.04 5.60
C LYS A 69 6.50 17.00 4.82
N ILE A 70 5.22 16.81 5.19
CA ILE A 70 4.30 15.92 4.49
C ILE A 70 4.17 16.33 3.02
N GLN A 71 3.92 17.62 2.74
CA GLN A 71 3.79 18.11 1.37
C GLN A 71 5.10 17.99 0.57
N LYS A 72 6.23 18.22 1.19
CA LYS A 72 7.55 18.03 0.55
C LYS A 72 7.77 16.58 0.12
N VAL A 73 7.46 15.62 1.01
CA VAL A 73 7.57 14.18 0.68
C VAL A 73 6.57 13.79 -0.39
N ARG A 74 5.32 14.24 -0.29
CA ARG A 74 4.27 13.98 -1.30
C ARG A 74 4.68 14.46 -2.70
N ARG A 75 5.25 15.67 -2.80
CA ARG A 75 5.77 16.19 -4.07
C ARG A 75 6.88 15.30 -4.65
N LYS A 76 7.80 14.82 -3.79
CA LYS A 76 8.88 13.92 -4.22
C LYS A 76 8.33 12.57 -4.72
N ILE A 77 7.35 11.99 -4.03
CA ILE A 77 6.70 10.76 -4.47
C ILE A 77 6.02 10.96 -5.83
N ARG A 78 5.22 12.02 -5.99
CA ARG A 78 4.56 12.35 -7.26
C ARG A 78 5.56 12.50 -8.40
N ALA A 79 6.62 13.28 -8.20
CA ALA A 79 7.66 13.46 -9.20
C ALA A 79 8.38 12.14 -9.56
N LYS A 80 8.56 11.24 -8.60
CA LYS A 80 9.12 9.90 -8.87
C LYS A 80 8.15 9.05 -9.69
N VAL A 81 6.87 9.03 -9.34
CA VAL A 81 5.81 8.33 -10.10
C VAL A 81 5.74 8.86 -11.53
N ASP A 82 5.67 10.19 -11.71
CA ASP A 82 5.63 10.83 -13.03
C ASP A 82 6.84 10.44 -13.88
N ARG A 83 8.03 10.41 -13.29
CA ARG A 83 9.28 10.02 -13.97
C ARG A 83 9.29 8.56 -14.39
N ILE A 84 8.77 7.66 -13.53
CA ILE A 84 8.68 6.23 -13.85
C ILE A 84 7.70 6.02 -15.01
N VAL A 85 6.54 6.65 -14.94
CA VAL A 85 5.52 6.56 -16.00
C VAL A 85 6.02 7.13 -17.32
N ALA A 86 6.77 8.25 -17.30
CA ALA A 86 7.35 8.86 -18.49
C ALA A 86 8.47 8.00 -19.14
N LYS A 87 9.09 7.10 -18.37
CA LYS A 87 10.10 6.16 -18.89
C LYS A 87 9.50 4.90 -19.53
N ALA A 88 8.22 4.64 -19.30
CA ALA A 88 7.55 3.51 -19.94
C ALA A 88 7.50 3.75 -21.46
N PRO A 89 7.91 2.77 -22.29
CA PRO A 89 7.84 2.90 -23.74
C PRO A 89 6.48 3.35 -24.25
N SER A 90 6.48 4.22 -25.26
CA SER A 90 5.25 4.66 -25.93
C SER A 90 4.56 3.47 -26.61
N GLY A 91 3.22 3.51 -26.70
CA GLY A 91 2.44 2.45 -27.35
C GLY A 91 2.14 1.23 -26.49
N MET A 92 2.71 1.11 -25.30
CA MET A 92 2.37 0.00 -24.39
C MET A 92 0.87 -0.08 -24.11
N THR A 93 0.34 -1.30 -24.22
CA THR A 93 -1.01 -1.65 -23.74
C THR A 93 -1.09 -1.55 -22.22
N LYS A 94 -2.31 -1.59 -21.67
CA LYS A 94 -2.50 -1.63 -20.20
C LYS A 94 -1.83 -2.84 -19.55
N LEU A 95 -1.81 -3.99 -20.23
CA LEU A 95 -1.15 -5.20 -19.75
C LEU A 95 0.37 -4.99 -19.67
N GLU A 96 0.98 -4.51 -20.74
CA GLU A 96 2.42 -4.25 -20.79
C GLU A 96 2.85 -3.19 -19.79
N LYS A 97 2.05 -2.13 -19.57
CA LYS A 97 2.30 -1.15 -18.52
C LYS A 97 2.24 -1.76 -17.12
N ALA A 98 1.25 -2.63 -16.88
CA ALA A 98 1.14 -3.32 -15.59
C ALA A 98 2.39 -4.19 -15.33
N LEU A 99 2.85 -4.95 -16.32
CA LEU A 99 4.07 -5.75 -16.22
C LEU A 99 5.32 -4.88 -16.07
N TYR A 100 5.45 -3.83 -16.86
CA TYR A 100 6.57 -2.90 -16.76
C TYR A 100 6.73 -2.28 -15.35
N PHE A 101 5.63 -1.85 -14.74
CA PHE A 101 5.68 -1.27 -13.40
C PHE A 101 5.92 -2.32 -12.32
N HIS A 102 5.41 -3.54 -12.49
CA HIS A 102 5.71 -4.68 -11.63
C HIS A 102 7.22 -4.92 -11.59
N ASP A 103 7.82 -5.16 -12.73
CA ASP A 103 9.27 -5.44 -12.87
C ASP A 103 10.13 -4.26 -12.42
N TYR A 104 9.69 -3.04 -12.74
CA TYR A 104 10.40 -1.83 -12.31
C TYR A 104 10.48 -1.76 -10.77
N LEU A 105 9.37 -2.00 -10.09
CA LEU A 105 9.36 -1.92 -8.63
C LEU A 105 10.22 -3.00 -8.00
N ILE A 106 10.12 -4.24 -8.44
CA ILE A 106 10.94 -5.35 -7.92
C ILE A 106 12.43 -5.06 -8.13
N ARG A 107 12.84 -4.66 -9.33
CA ARG A 107 14.25 -4.33 -9.62
C ARG A 107 14.81 -3.12 -8.88
N ASN A 108 13.97 -2.25 -8.33
CA ASN A 108 14.39 -0.99 -7.70
C ASN A 108 14.02 -0.88 -6.23
N THR A 109 13.56 -1.97 -5.61
CA THR A 109 13.15 -2.00 -4.22
C THR A 109 13.70 -3.27 -3.58
N ALA A 110 14.37 -3.15 -2.45
CA ALA A 110 14.73 -4.29 -1.62
C ALA A 110 13.59 -4.60 -0.65
N TYR A 111 13.21 -5.88 -0.56
CA TYR A 111 12.26 -6.32 0.45
C TYR A 111 12.82 -6.10 1.86
N SER A 112 11.99 -5.63 2.76
CA SER A 112 12.36 -5.41 4.15
C SER A 112 11.19 -5.73 5.06
N ASP A 113 11.32 -6.76 5.86
CA ASP A 113 10.42 -7.16 6.94
C ASP A 113 10.57 -6.28 8.19
N GLN A 114 11.64 -5.49 8.25
CA GLN A 114 11.82 -4.53 9.32
C GLN A 114 10.64 -3.58 9.35
N ASN A 115 9.93 -3.58 10.47
CA ASN A 115 8.76 -2.74 10.73
C ASN A 115 9.18 -1.27 10.92
N THR A 116 10.07 -0.80 10.01
CA THR A 116 10.50 0.58 9.98
C THR A 116 9.36 1.43 9.43
N THR A 117 9.20 2.60 9.99
CA THR A 117 8.11 3.57 9.78
C THR A 117 7.82 3.91 8.31
N TYR A 118 8.71 3.54 7.37
CA TYR A 118 8.55 3.82 5.95
C TYR A 118 8.32 2.58 5.08
N CYS A 119 8.75 1.38 5.50
CA CYS A 119 8.64 0.16 4.67
C CYS A 119 7.20 -0.23 4.34
N THR A 120 6.24 0.11 5.21
CA THR A 120 4.81 -0.13 5.00
C THR A 120 4.12 0.87 4.05
N SER A 121 4.89 1.73 3.39
CA SER A 121 4.35 2.79 2.57
C SER A 121 5.09 2.98 1.25
N GLU A 122 4.41 3.58 0.30
CA GLU A 122 4.97 4.01 -0.98
C GLU A 122 6.16 4.98 -0.82
N TRP A 123 6.26 5.67 0.31
CA TRP A 123 7.41 6.51 0.63
C TRP A 123 8.71 5.70 0.71
N GLY A 124 8.68 4.55 1.40
CA GLY A 124 9.82 3.64 1.49
C GLY A 124 10.26 3.16 0.11
N VAL A 125 9.32 2.65 -0.67
CA VAL A 125 9.57 2.12 -1.99
C VAL A 125 10.15 3.19 -2.93
N PHE A 126 9.48 4.33 -3.09
CA PHE A 126 9.90 5.33 -4.08
C PHE A 126 11.11 6.17 -3.67
N LEU A 127 11.32 6.44 -2.39
CA LEU A 127 12.34 7.38 -1.93
C LEU A 127 13.46 6.74 -1.11
N LYS A 128 13.30 5.49 -0.68
CA LYS A 128 14.30 4.75 0.09
C LYS A 128 14.73 3.44 -0.58
N GLY A 129 14.00 2.99 -1.61
CA GLY A 129 14.24 1.71 -2.27
C GLY A 129 14.02 0.51 -1.36
N LYS A 130 13.14 0.63 -0.37
CA LYS A 130 12.81 -0.44 0.59
C LYS A 130 11.32 -0.49 0.86
N GLY A 131 10.76 -1.69 0.93
CA GLY A 131 9.35 -1.89 1.25
C GLY A 131 9.04 -3.30 1.72
N ASN A 132 7.95 -3.44 2.48
CA ASN A 132 7.31 -4.72 2.71
C ASN A 132 6.09 -4.88 1.78
N CYS A 133 5.28 -5.92 1.97
CA CYS A 133 4.10 -6.18 1.15
C CYS A 133 3.17 -4.96 1.00
N GLN A 134 2.90 -4.21 2.08
CA GLN A 134 2.10 -2.98 2.02
C GLN A 134 2.76 -1.89 1.18
N GLY A 135 4.07 -1.70 1.33
CA GLY A 135 4.85 -0.72 0.58
C GLY A 135 4.79 -1.00 -0.91
N TYR A 136 5.06 -2.25 -1.31
CA TYR A 136 4.95 -2.70 -2.70
C TYR A 136 3.55 -2.50 -3.26
N ALA A 137 2.53 -2.98 -2.56
CA ALA A 137 1.14 -2.87 -3.02
C ALA A 137 0.71 -1.40 -3.22
N LYS A 138 1.07 -0.49 -2.28
CA LYS A 138 0.76 0.94 -2.38
C LYS A 138 1.51 1.62 -3.52
N ALA A 139 2.79 1.32 -3.70
CA ALA A 139 3.59 1.88 -4.77
C ALA A 139 3.07 1.45 -6.15
N TYR A 140 2.76 0.17 -6.30
CA TYR A 140 2.20 -0.37 -7.53
C TYR A 140 0.84 0.25 -7.87
N ALA A 141 -0.03 0.37 -6.87
CA ALA A 141 -1.33 1.02 -7.04
C ALA A 141 -1.19 2.46 -7.55
N LEU A 142 -0.23 3.25 -7.07
CA LEU A 142 0.00 4.62 -7.54
C LEU A 142 0.42 4.67 -9.01
N LEU A 143 1.30 3.77 -9.45
CA LEU A 143 1.72 3.70 -10.85
C LEU A 143 0.56 3.31 -11.77
N LEU A 144 -0.23 2.31 -11.37
CA LEU A 144 -1.40 1.86 -12.13
C LEU A 144 -2.48 2.94 -12.22
N GLN A 145 -2.79 3.62 -11.10
CA GLN A 145 -3.74 4.73 -11.05
C GLN A 145 -3.30 5.88 -11.97
N LYS A 146 -2.01 6.19 -12.02
CA LYS A 146 -1.47 7.25 -12.88
C LYS A 146 -1.71 7.01 -14.36
N VAL A 147 -1.82 5.75 -14.78
CA VAL A 147 -2.10 5.35 -16.18
C VAL A 147 -3.52 4.81 -16.40
N ASN A 148 -4.44 5.11 -15.48
CA ASN A 148 -5.86 4.73 -15.54
C ASN A 148 -6.07 3.21 -15.68
N ILE A 149 -5.30 2.42 -14.94
CA ILE A 149 -5.54 0.98 -14.74
C ILE A 149 -6.23 0.81 -13.39
N PRO A 150 -7.47 0.29 -13.34
CA PRO A 150 -8.18 0.08 -12.10
C PRO A 150 -7.46 -0.94 -11.21
N VAL A 151 -7.25 -0.59 -9.96
CA VAL A 151 -6.55 -1.41 -8.98
C VAL A 151 -7.24 -1.31 -7.62
N LYS A 152 -7.26 -2.42 -6.90
CA LYS A 152 -7.71 -2.53 -5.50
C LYS A 152 -6.61 -3.20 -4.68
N PHE A 153 -6.75 -3.11 -3.37
CA PHE A 153 -5.92 -3.88 -2.44
C PHE A 153 -6.67 -5.15 -2.04
N ALA A 154 -5.91 -6.22 -1.89
CA ALA A 154 -6.32 -7.45 -1.22
C ALA A 154 -5.43 -7.68 -0.01
N ASN A 155 -5.98 -8.23 1.04
CA ASN A 155 -5.25 -8.56 2.25
C ASN A 155 -5.76 -9.87 2.85
N SER A 156 -4.86 -10.59 3.50
CA SER A 156 -5.14 -11.75 4.31
C SER A 156 -4.63 -11.52 5.72
N TYR A 157 -5.54 -11.54 6.69
CA TYR A 157 -5.17 -11.38 8.10
C TYR A 157 -4.42 -12.61 8.65
N SER A 158 -4.77 -13.81 8.19
CA SER A 158 -4.09 -15.04 8.60
C SER A 158 -2.65 -15.10 8.13
N MET A 159 -2.36 -14.54 6.94
CA MET A 159 -1.03 -14.47 6.36
C MET A 159 -0.29 -13.18 6.74
N MET A 160 -0.96 -12.23 7.37
CA MET A 160 -0.47 -10.84 7.59
C MET A 160 0.12 -10.25 6.30
N HIS A 161 -0.57 -10.44 5.19
CA HIS A 161 -0.08 -10.12 3.87
C HIS A 161 -1.05 -9.24 3.08
N MET A 162 -0.50 -8.39 2.19
CA MET A 162 -1.23 -7.47 1.35
C MET A 162 -0.66 -7.43 -0.06
N TRP A 163 -1.54 -7.46 -1.06
CA TRP A 163 -1.20 -7.40 -2.48
C TRP A 163 -2.23 -6.61 -3.28
N ASN A 164 -2.16 -6.66 -4.60
CA ASN A 164 -3.09 -5.93 -5.46
C ASN A 164 -4.03 -6.85 -6.24
N VAL A 165 -5.19 -6.30 -6.58
CA VAL A 165 -6.10 -6.87 -7.58
C VAL A 165 -6.29 -5.83 -8.69
N VAL A 166 -5.94 -6.19 -9.93
CA VAL A 166 -5.86 -5.30 -11.08
C VAL A 166 -6.92 -5.68 -12.12
N ARG A 167 -7.60 -4.69 -12.70
CA ARG A 167 -8.62 -4.94 -13.73
C ARG A 167 -8.06 -4.72 -15.13
N LEU A 168 -7.98 -5.80 -15.90
CA LEU A 168 -7.56 -5.78 -17.30
C LEU A 168 -8.59 -6.50 -18.17
N LYS A 169 -8.93 -5.90 -19.33
CA LYS A 169 -9.94 -6.45 -20.25
C LYS A 169 -11.24 -6.87 -19.55
N GLY A 170 -11.70 -6.05 -18.58
CA GLY A 170 -12.95 -6.31 -17.85
C GLY A 170 -12.86 -7.31 -16.69
N LYS A 171 -11.78 -8.07 -16.55
CA LYS A 171 -11.58 -9.09 -15.52
C LYS A 171 -10.60 -8.63 -14.44
N TRP A 172 -10.78 -9.12 -13.22
CA TRP A 172 -9.89 -8.86 -12.09
C TRP A 172 -8.88 -10.00 -11.93
N TYR A 173 -7.62 -9.64 -11.68
CA TYR A 173 -6.50 -10.55 -11.49
C TYR A 173 -5.69 -10.13 -10.27
N HIS A 174 -5.20 -11.10 -9.52
CA HIS A 174 -4.27 -10.86 -8.42
C HIS A 174 -2.85 -10.61 -8.97
N VAL A 175 -2.16 -9.68 -8.35
CA VAL A 175 -0.76 -9.34 -8.63
C VAL A 175 -0.04 -9.13 -7.31
N ASP A 176 0.97 -9.94 -7.05
CA ASP A 176 1.73 -9.90 -5.81
C ASP A 176 3.21 -9.70 -6.08
N LEU A 177 3.64 -8.44 -5.99
CA LEU A 177 5.04 -8.07 -6.20
C LEU A 177 5.97 -8.63 -5.12
N THR A 178 5.47 -8.82 -3.91
CA THR A 178 6.29 -9.33 -2.80
C THR A 178 6.69 -10.77 -3.03
N TRP A 179 5.76 -11.59 -3.51
CA TRP A 179 6.03 -12.99 -3.80
C TRP A 179 6.74 -13.21 -5.13
N ASP A 180 6.74 -12.20 -6.00
CA ASP A 180 7.51 -12.19 -7.25
C ASP A 180 8.89 -11.52 -7.09
N ASP A 181 9.22 -11.03 -5.88
CA ASP A 181 10.52 -10.51 -5.46
C ASP A 181 11.22 -11.52 -4.55
N PRO A 182 11.98 -12.48 -5.11
CA PRO A 182 12.48 -13.61 -4.35
C PRO A 182 13.62 -13.22 -3.42
N LEU A 183 13.54 -13.69 -2.19
CA LEU A 183 14.68 -13.67 -1.27
C LEU A 183 15.55 -14.92 -1.47
N ASN A 184 16.84 -14.78 -1.22
CA ASN A 184 17.73 -15.93 -1.19
C ASN A 184 17.31 -16.90 -0.06
N PRO A 185 17.02 -18.17 -0.34
CA PRO A 185 16.45 -19.09 0.65
C PRO A 185 17.38 -19.38 1.83
N ASN A 186 18.71 -19.24 1.64
CA ASN A 186 19.69 -19.52 2.68
C ASN A 186 20.03 -18.29 3.53
N THR A 187 20.02 -17.11 2.94
CA THR A 187 20.45 -15.87 3.60
C THR A 187 19.30 -14.93 3.95
N HIS A 188 18.09 -15.19 3.45
CA HIS A 188 16.93 -14.31 3.52
C HIS A 188 17.18 -12.88 3.03
N LYS A 189 18.21 -12.71 2.18
CA LYS A 189 18.53 -11.43 1.57
C LYS A 189 17.88 -11.30 0.21
N ASP A 190 17.56 -10.07 -0.12
CA ASP A 190 17.10 -9.66 -1.44
C ASP A 190 18.05 -10.15 -2.54
N GLN A 191 17.49 -10.53 -3.70
CA GLN A 191 18.24 -10.96 -4.88
C GLN A 191 18.08 -9.91 -6.00
N PRO A 192 18.90 -8.86 -5.99
CA PRO A 192 18.74 -7.73 -6.89
C PRO A 192 18.70 -8.15 -8.36
N GLY A 193 17.68 -7.68 -9.07
CA GLY A 193 17.50 -7.92 -10.50
C GLY A 193 16.78 -9.21 -10.87
N LEU A 194 16.60 -10.15 -9.95
CA LEU A 194 15.75 -11.32 -10.18
C LEU A 194 14.28 -10.91 -10.01
N VAL A 195 13.46 -11.25 -10.99
CA VAL A 195 12.01 -10.97 -10.99
C VAL A 195 11.30 -12.24 -11.40
N LEU A 196 10.38 -12.68 -10.57
CA LEU A 196 9.45 -13.78 -10.88
C LEU A 196 8.12 -13.20 -11.39
N HIS A 197 7.33 -14.05 -12.01
CA HIS A 197 6.00 -13.70 -12.53
C HIS A 197 4.95 -14.74 -12.18
N GLU A 198 5.25 -15.60 -11.20
CA GLU A 198 4.33 -16.66 -10.76
C GLU A 198 3.06 -16.13 -10.09
N ASN A 199 3.16 -14.91 -9.55
CA ASN A 199 2.07 -14.22 -8.87
C ASN A 199 1.59 -12.97 -9.64
N PHE A 200 1.97 -12.85 -10.92
CA PHE A 200 1.50 -11.81 -11.81
C PHE A 200 0.26 -12.24 -12.59
N LEU A 201 -0.85 -11.52 -12.42
CA LEU A 201 -2.16 -11.76 -13.06
C LEU A 201 -2.79 -13.14 -12.77
N CYS A 202 -2.64 -13.61 -11.56
CA CYS A 202 -3.26 -14.85 -11.13
C CYS A 202 -4.79 -14.73 -11.00
N SER A 203 -5.52 -15.78 -11.36
CA SER A 203 -6.95 -15.87 -11.07
C SER A 203 -7.19 -16.25 -9.59
N THR A 204 -8.33 -15.89 -9.04
CA THR A 204 -8.72 -16.31 -7.69
C THR A 204 -8.78 -17.84 -7.56
N SER A 205 -9.20 -18.54 -8.63
CA SER A 205 -9.23 -20.02 -8.65
C SER A 205 -7.82 -20.62 -8.62
N TYR A 206 -6.86 -19.98 -9.28
CA TYR A 206 -5.45 -20.41 -9.21
C TYR A 206 -4.88 -20.25 -7.80
N LEU A 207 -5.08 -19.08 -7.17
CA LEU A 207 -4.59 -18.85 -5.80
C LEU A 207 -5.21 -19.82 -4.78
N LYS A 208 -6.51 -20.11 -4.90
CA LYS A 208 -7.19 -21.10 -4.04
C LYS A 208 -6.64 -22.52 -4.17
N LYS A 209 -6.03 -22.87 -5.30
CA LYS A 209 -5.38 -24.18 -5.50
C LYS A 209 -3.95 -24.23 -5.01
N LYS A 210 -3.29 -23.07 -4.96
CA LYS A 210 -1.89 -22.95 -4.55
C LYS A 210 -1.74 -22.97 -3.01
N GLY A 211 -2.84 -22.81 -2.25
CA GLY A 211 -2.87 -22.83 -0.78
C GLY A 211 -3.50 -21.62 -0.17
#